data_b6b276e6891039f39a95ea8e497159f2
#
_entry.id   b6b276e6891039f39a95ea8e497159f2
#
_cell.length_a   1.000
_cell.length_b   1.000
_cell.length_c   1.000
_cell.angle_alpha   90.00
_cell.angle_beta   90.00
_cell.angle_gamma   90.00
#
_symmetry.space_group_name_H-M   'P 1'
#
loop_
_entity.id
_entity.type
_entity.pdbx_description
1 polymer ?
#
loop_
_entity_poly.entity_id
_entity_poly.type
_entity_poly.pdbx_seq_one_letter_code
_entity_poly.pdbx_strand_id
1 'polypeptide(L)'
;MKKILCAVMTLVMLAAMLTACGSNSNNGGNKPADPETVSYDPVKISKNYTFEDPTDIEFDKRYVITCDETSPMVAAAASYGMSATYTILYAKEDDPVAQYDFMVVDTEEHAQGVIDLYASQGTALKTLDEDATVLWASSDGDTVEGSIVAMQSAGIISETTVSAYVEFYSQTIGGKIQ
;
A
#
# COMPACT_ATOMS: atom_id res chain seq x y z
N MET A 1 24.27 -0.15 -8.68
CA MET A 1 23.29 -0.87 -7.86
C MET A 1 22.59 0.04 -6.84
N LYS A 2 23.29 0.81 -5.98
CA LYS A 2 22.65 1.75 -5.02
C LYS A 2 21.67 2.75 -5.65
N LYS A 3 21.94 3.24 -6.87
CA LYS A 3 21.06 4.22 -7.56
C LYS A 3 19.74 3.63 -8.07
N ILE A 4 19.71 2.34 -8.41
CA ILE A 4 18.49 1.64 -8.86
C ILE A 4 17.60 1.31 -7.67
N LEU A 5 18.20 0.92 -6.54
CA LEU A 5 17.48 0.65 -5.30
C LEU A 5 16.78 1.92 -4.78
N CYS A 6 17.46 3.08 -4.80
CA CYS A 6 16.84 4.36 -4.48
C CYS A 6 15.68 4.70 -5.43
N ALA A 7 15.80 4.43 -6.74
CA ALA A 7 14.76 4.75 -7.70
C ALA A 7 13.50 3.88 -7.51
N VAL A 8 13.67 2.58 -7.21
CA VAL A 8 12.54 1.67 -6.97
C VAL A 8 11.86 1.97 -5.63
N MET A 9 12.64 2.21 -4.57
CA MET A 9 12.09 2.64 -3.28
C MET A 9 11.44 4.04 -3.36
N THR A 10 12.01 4.97 -4.13
CA THR A 10 11.44 6.31 -4.32
C THR A 10 10.11 6.25 -5.08
N LEU A 11 9.91 5.30 -5.97
CA LEU A 11 8.68 5.14 -6.73
C LEU A 11 7.51 4.66 -5.84
N VAL A 12 7.78 3.73 -4.93
CA VAL A 12 6.81 3.27 -3.91
C VAL A 12 6.47 4.40 -2.93
N MET A 13 7.40 5.34 -2.70
CA MET A 13 7.22 6.46 -1.76
C MET A 13 6.64 7.73 -2.38
N LEU A 14 6.70 7.92 -3.70
CA LEU A 14 6.08 9.10 -4.33
C LEU A 14 4.56 9.13 -4.05
N ALA A 15 3.96 7.98 -3.81
CA ALA A 15 2.58 7.85 -3.39
C ALA A 15 2.30 8.49 -2.00
N ALA A 16 3.29 8.50 -1.10
CA ALA A 16 3.10 8.96 0.29
C ALA A 16 3.46 10.43 0.54
N MET A 17 4.10 11.15 -0.40
CA MET A 17 4.67 12.48 -0.13
C MET A 17 3.85 13.68 -0.61
N LEU A 18 2.66 13.51 -1.16
CA LEU A 18 1.86 14.61 -1.70
C LEU A 18 0.72 15.10 -0.80
N THR A 19 0.80 14.87 0.51
CA THR A 19 -0.21 15.37 1.44
C THR A 19 0.22 16.64 2.17
N ALA A 20 -0.09 17.76 1.57
CA ALA A 20 -0.35 19.00 2.32
C ALA A 20 -1.25 19.90 1.49
N CYS A 21 -2.57 19.69 1.56
CA CYS A 21 -3.57 20.77 1.62
C CYS A 21 -4.96 20.17 1.75
N GLY A 22 -5.59 20.38 2.90
CA GLY A 22 -6.93 19.94 3.17
C GLY A 22 -7.98 20.72 2.38
N SER A 23 -9.08 20.06 2.09
CA SER A 23 -10.35 20.75 1.87
C SER A 23 -11.51 19.87 2.32
N ASN A 24 -12.25 20.40 3.27
CA ASN A 24 -13.45 19.83 3.88
C ASN A 24 -14.64 20.02 2.92
N SER A 25 -15.35 18.98 2.55
CA SER A 25 -16.69 19.10 1.95
C SER A 25 -17.63 18.06 2.51
N ASN A 26 -18.47 18.52 3.43
CA ASN A 26 -19.71 17.85 3.82
C ASN A 26 -20.72 17.89 2.66
N ASN A 27 -21.24 16.75 2.27
CA ASN A 27 -22.58 16.74 1.65
C ASN A 27 -23.34 15.47 2.05
N GLY A 28 -24.44 15.67 2.77
CA GLY A 28 -25.36 14.62 3.15
C GLY A 28 -26.38 14.38 2.03
N GLY A 29 -26.85 13.16 1.92
CA GLY A 29 -28.07 12.87 1.18
C GLY A 29 -28.26 11.41 0.79
N ASN A 30 -29.32 10.82 1.34
CA ASN A 30 -30.09 9.66 0.89
C ASN A 30 -29.44 8.27 0.99
N LYS A 31 -29.99 7.50 1.92
CA LYS A 31 -29.73 6.07 2.13
C LYS A 31 -30.37 5.24 1.01
N PRO A 32 -29.58 4.57 0.14
CA PRO A 32 -30.05 3.45 -0.65
C PRO A 32 -29.99 2.14 0.16
N ALA A 33 -30.66 1.10 -0.34
CA ALA A 33 -30.77 -0.22 0.27
C ALA A 33 -29.40 -0.82 0.65
N ASP A 34 -29.40 -1.61 1.74
CA ASP A 34 -28.23 -2.33 2.26
C ASP A 34 -27.41 -2.95 1.09
N PRO A 35 -26.15 -2.53 0.86
CA PRO A 35 -25.28 -3.25 -0.03
C PRO A 35 -25.01 -4.63 0.56
N GLU A 36 -25.07 -5.67 -0.24
CA GLU A 36 -24.54 -6.97 0.14
C GLU A 36 -23.09 -6.76 0.61
N THR A 37 -22.84 -7.05 1.87
CA THR A 37 -21.51 -6.88 2.46
C THR A 37 -20.58 -7.87 1.77
N VAL A 38 -19.74 -7.40 0.88
CA VAL A 38 -18.71 -8.23 0.25
C VAL A 38 -17.74 -8.62 1.37
N SER A 39 -17.64 -9.92 1.65
CA SER A 39 -16.71 -10.45 2.65
C SER A 39 -15.56 -11.15 1.92
N TYR A 40 -14.35 -10.78 2.26
CA TYR A 40 -13.13 -11.39 1.75
C TYR A 40 -12.44 -12.22 2.85
N ASP A 41 -11.71 -13.24 2.44
CA ASP A 41 -10.89 -13.99 3.37
C ASP A 41 -9.76 -13.10 3.93
N PRO A 42 -9.41 -13.25 5.23
CA PRO A 42 -8.30 -12.53 5.84
C PRO A 42 -6.97 -12.77 5.11
N VAL A 43 -6.11 -11.75 5.06
CA VAL A 43 -4.83 -11.82 4.37
C VAL A 43 -3.72 -12.23 5.35
N LYS A 44 -3.10 -13.39 5.11
CA LYS A 44 -1.95 -13.84 5.90
C LYS A 44 -0.70 -13.04 5.53
N ILE A 45 -0.27 -12.13 6.40
CA ILE A 45 0.89 -11.26 6.20
C ILE A 45 2.17 -11.94 6.66
N SER A 46 2.17 -12.52 7.87
CA SER A 46 3.32 -13.22 8.42
C SER A 46 2.90 -14.52 9.10
N LYS A 47 3.86 -15.22 9.71
CA LYS A 47 3.57 -16.43 10.51
C LYS A 47 2.64 -16.11 11.69
N ASN A 48 2.81 -14.94 12.29
CA ASN A 48 2.14 -14.56 13.53
C ASN A 48 0.97 -13.59 13.31
N TYR A 49 0.88 -12.95 12.15
CA TYR A 49 -0.11 -11.91 11.89
C TYR A 49 -0.94 -12.18 10.64
N THR A 50 -2.25 -12.03 10.81
CA THR A 50 -3.26 -12.08 9.74
C THR A 50 -4.03 -10.77 9.77
N PHE A 51 -4.10 -10.09 8.64
CA PHE A 51 -4.84 -8.85 8.48
C PHE A 51 -6.29 -9.16 8.13
N GLU A 52 -7.21 -8.58 8.88
CA GLU A 52 -8.65 -8.61 8.64
C GLU A 52 -9.10 -7.28 8.03
N ASP A 53 -10.13 -7.33 7.20
CA ASP A 53 -10.67 -6.11 6.59
C ASP A 53 -11.18 -5.14 7.67
N PRO A 54 -10.90 -3.83 7.54
CA PRO A 54 -11.43 -2.82 8.46
C PRO A 54 -12.96 -2.77 8.38
N THR A 55 -13.59 -2.61 9.54
CA THR A 55 -15.06 -2.58 9.67
C THR A 55 -15.66 -1.16 9.64
N ASP A 56 -14.80 -0.16 9.62
CA ASP A 56 -15.14 1.26 9.68
C ASP A 56 -15.08 1.98 8.32
N ILE A 57 -14.76 1.24 7.25
CA ILE A 57 -14.77 1.74 5.87
C ILE A 57 -15.83 1.02 5.04
N GLU A 58 -16.42 1.73 4.08
CA GLU A 58 -17.33 1.16 3.09
C GLU A 58 -16.57 0.97 1.76
N PHE A 59 -16.58 -0.24 1.22
CA PHE A 59 -15.95 -0.57 -0.06
C PHE A 59 -16.72 -1.68 -0.80
N ASP A 60 -16.53 -1.76 -2.09
CA ASP A 60 -17.09 -2.83 -2.95
C ASP A 60 -16.01 -3.70 -3.61
N LYS A 61 -14.76 -3.21 -3.62
CA LYS A 61 -13.60 -3.93 -4.17
C LYS A 61 -12.42 -3.90 -3.21
N ARG A 62 -11.73 -5.03 -3.13
CA ARG A 62 -10.44 -5.15 -2.47
C ARG A 62 -9.42 -5.75 -3.43
N TYR A 63 -8.29 -5.12 -3.54
CA TYR A 63 -7.13 -5.63 -4.26
C TYR A 63 -6.03 -5.99 -3.28
N VAL A 64 -5.48 -7.19 -3.38
CA VAL A 64 -4.30 -7.61 -2.61
C VAL A 64 -3.15 -7.84 -3.57
N ILE A 65 -2.12 -7.00 -3.51
CA ILE A 65 -0.92 -7.13 -4.31
C ILE A 65 0.17 -7.70 -3.42
N THR A 66 0.64 -8.89 -3.75
CA THR A 66 1.68 -9.59 -2.98
C THR A 66 2.96 -9.67 -3.80
N CYS A 67 4.08 -9.24 -3.22
CA CYS A 67 5.42 -9.46 -3.74
C CYS A 67 6.17 -10.39 -2.81
N ASP A 68 6.71 -11.46 -3.35
CA ASP A 68 7.57 -12.42 -2.65
C ASP A 68 9.05 -12.27 -3.10
N GLU A 69 9.92 -13.14 -2.64
CA GLU A 69 11.34 -13.15 -2.97
C GLU A 69 11.64 -13.27 -4.47
N THR A 70 10.68 -13.70 -5.29
CA THR A 70 10.81 -13.75 -6.76
C THR A 70 10.55 -12.41 -7.43
N SER A 71 9.96 -11.46 -6.71
CA SER A 71 9.73 -10.09 -7.17
C SER A 71 11.04 -9.31 -7.25
N PRO A 72 11.28 -8.55 -8.34
CA PRO A 72 12.46 -7.68 -8.45
C PRO A 72 12.60 -6.69 -7.30
N MET A 73 11.48 -6.20 -6.75
CA MET A 73 11.46 -5.26 -5.65
C MET A 73 11.97 -5.91 -4.36
N VAL A 74 11.43 -7.06 -3.97
CA VAL A 74 11.84 -7.78 -2.77
C VAL A 74 13.28 -8.27 -2.90
N ALA A 75 13.66 -8.82 -4.07
CA ALA A 75 15.03 -9.24 -4.34
C ALA A 75 16.03 -8.08 -4.21
N ALA A 76 15.68 -6.86 -4.64
CA ALA A 76 16.53 -5.69 -4.48
C ALA A 76 16.68 -5.24 -3.03
N ALA A 77 15.71 -5.54 -2.18
CA ALA A 77 15.70 -5.20 -0.75
C ALA A 77 16.13 -6.35 0.18
N ALA A 78 16.56 -7.49 -0.38
CA ALA A 78 16.98 -8.67 0.39
C ALA A 78 18.13 -8.39 1.37
N SER A 79 19.01 -7.41 1.07
CA SER A 79 20.09 -7.00 1.98
C SER A 79 19.60 -6.26 3.24
N TYR A 80 18.33 -5.88 3.27
CA TYR A 80 17.62 -5.32 4.44
C TYR A 80 16.72 -6.37 5.11
N GLY A 81 16.91 -7.64 4.80
CA GLY A 81 16.14 -8.75 5.36
C GLY A 81 14.71 -8.86 4.83
N MET A 82 14.33 -8.09 3.79
CA MET A 82 12.97 -8.10 3.25
C MET A 82 12.68 -9.43 2.54
N SER A 83 11.56 -10.06 2.90
CA SER A 83 11.12 -11.34 2.35
C SER A 83 9.79 -11.26 1.58
N ALA A 84 8.93 -10.31 1.93
CA ALA A 84 7.67 -10.09 1.23
C ALA A 84 7.16 -8.65 1.44
N THR A 85 6.29 -8.19 0.53
CA THR A 85 5.46 -7.02 0.75
C THR A 85 4.02 -7.30 0.34
N TYR A 86 3.09 -6.61 0.98
CA TYR A 86 1.66 -6.66 0.68
C TYR A 86 1.15 -5.24 0.57
N THR A 87 0.40 -4.96 -0.49
CA THR A 87 -0.41 -3.75 -0.61
C THR A 87 -1.86 -4.17 -0.71
N ILE A 88 -2.68 -3.72 0.23
CA ILE A 88 -4.11 -4.01 0.29
C ILE A 88 -4.83 -2.68 0.05
N LEU A 89 -5.51 -2.60 -1.08
CA LEU A 89 -6.20 -1.40 -1.55
C LEU A 89 -7.70 -1.65 -1.57
N TYR A 90 -8.46 -0.77 -0.95
CA TYR A 90 -9.91 -0.75 -0.93
C TYR A 90 -10.43 0.35 -1.85
N ALA A 91 -11.45 0.01 -2.64
CA ALA A 91 -12.10 0.94 -3.54
C ALA A 91 -13.62 0.82 -3.46
N LYS A 92 -14.31 1.92 -3.79
CA LYS A 92 -15.75 1.97 -3.98
C LYS A 92 -16.04 2.62 -5.33
N GLU A 93 -16.68 1.91 -6.23
CA GLU A 93 -16.98 2.35 -7.61
C GLU A 93 -15.74 2.76 -8.43
N ASP A 94 -14.56 2.26 -8.09
CA ASP A 94 -13.24 2.61 -8.63
C ASP A 94 -12.57 3.86 -8.00
N ASP A 95 -13.18 4.47 -7.00
CA ASP A 95 -12.54 5.50 -6.17
C ASP A 95 -11.77 4.84 -5.02
N PRO A 96 -10.53 5.26 -4.70
CA PRO A 96 -9.78 4.70 -3.59
C PRO A 96 -10.40 5.11 -2.26
N VAL A 97 -10.50 4.17 -1.33
CA VAL A 97 -11.05 4.40 0.03
C VAL A 97 -9.95 4.36 1.08
N ALA A 98 -9.09 3.35 1.00
CA ALA A 98 -7.96 3.20 1.91
C ALA A 98 -6.91 2.26 1.31
N GLN A 99 -5.66 2.41 1.74
CA GLN A 99 -4.57 1.51 1.40
C GLN A 99 -3.79 1.13 2.66
N TYR A 100 -3.42 -0.14 2.77
CA TYR A 100 -2.55 -0.68 3.81
C TYR A 100 -1.36 -1.36 3.15
N ASP A 101 -0.17 -0.93 3.53
CA ASP A 101 1.09 -1.47 3.04
C ASP A 101 1.81 -2.19 4.17
N PHE A 102 2.27 -3.42 3.90
CA PHE A 102 3.03 -4.23 4.83
C PHE A 102 4.36 -4.67 4.21
N MET A 103 5.40 -4.68 5.01
CA MET A 103 6.72 -5.20 4.65
C MET A 103 7.12 -6.23 5.70
N VAL A 104 7.52 -7.42 5.25
CA VAL A 104 7.98 -8.50 6.13
C VAL A 104 9.49 -8.58 6.03
N VAL A 105 10.16 -8.48 7.17
CA VAL A 105 11.60 -8.62 7.31
C VAL A 105 11.94 -9.81 8.21
N ASP A 106 13.18 -10.25 8.21
CA ASP A 106 13.61 -11.46 8.91
C ASP A 106 13.94 -11.24 10.39
N THR A 107 14.30 -10.01 10.79
CA THR A 107 14.68 -9.66 12.18
C THR A 107 14.15 -8.28 12.58
N GLU A 108 14.00 -8.06 13.89
CA GLU A 108 13.66 -6.75 14.47
C GLU A 108 14.74 -5.69 14.19
N GLU A 109 16.02 -6.09 14.12
CA GLU A 109 17.11 -5.18 13.77
C GLU A 109 16.95 -4.66 12.34
N HIS A 110 16.60 -5.53 11.39
CA HIS A 110 16.29 -5.11 10.03
C HIS A 110 15.03 -4.26 9.97
N ALA A 111 13.99 -4.57 10.77
CA ALA A 111 12.79 -3.74 10.88
C ALA A 111 13.15 -2.30 11.30
N GLN A 112 13.97 -2.14 12.35
CA GLN A 112 14.41 -0.82 12.80
C GLN A 112 15.24 -0.10 11.72
N GLY A 113 16.12 -0.81 11.03
CA GLY A 113 16.91 -0.25 9.93
C GLY A 113 16.07 0.26 8.77
N VAL A 114 14.98 -0.44 8.44
CA VAL A 114 14.01 -0.01 7.41
C VAL A 114 13.21 1.20 7.91
N ILE A 115 12.76 1.21 9.16
CA ILE A 115 12.06 2.38 9.76
C ILE A 115 12.94 3.62 9.67
N ASP A 116 14.20 3.54 10.08
CA ASP A 116 15.13 4.67 10.07
C ASP A 116 15.39 5.18 8.64
N LEU A 117 15.51 4.26 7.68
CA LEU A 117 15.67 4.60 6.27
C LEU A 117 14.45 5.37 5.75
N TYR A 118 13.25 4.91 6.03
CA TYR A 118 12.01 5.55 5.58
C TYR A 118 11.74 6.87 6.31
N ALA A 119 12.03 6.94 7.61
CA ALA A 119 11.94 8.17 8.38
C ALA A 119 12.86 9.28 7.83
N SER A 120 14.07 8.91 7.36
CA SER A 120 14.99 9.86 6.70
C SER A 120 14.44 10.44 5.39
N GLN A 121 13.42 9.81 4.82
CA GLN A 121 12.73 10.22 3.59
C GLN A 121 11.34 10.83 3.85
N GLY A 122 11.00 11.04 5.13
CA GLY A 122 9.75 11.67 5.53
C GLY A 122 8.57 10.71 5.67
N THR A 123 8.78 9.40 5.54
CA THR A 123 7.73 8.39 5.67
C THR A 123 7.80 7.69 7.02
N ALA A 124 6.70 7.68 7.76
CA ALA A 124 6.59 6.98 9.04
C ALA A 124 6.09 5.56 8.83
N LEU A 125 6.93 4.58 9.14
CA LEU A 125 6.55 3.18 9.26
C LEU A 125 6.41 2.81 10.73
N LYS A 126 5.56 1.83 11.02
CA LYS A 126 5.34 1.27 12.36
C LYS A 126 5.57 -0.24 12.31
N THR A 127 6.01 -0.82 13.41
CA THR A 127 5.95 -2.28 13.63
C THR A 127 4.58 -2.67 14.16
N LEU A 128 4.18 -3.91 13.90
CA LEU A 128 3.02 -4.50 14.56
C LEU A 128 3.40 -4.94 15.99
N ASP A 129 2.44 -4.80 16.92
CA ASP A 129 2.64 -5.28 18.30
C ASP A 129 2.71 -6.81 18.36
N GLU A 130 1.98 -7.49 17.46
CA GLU A 130 1.91 -8.95 17.36
C GLU A 130 3.12 -9.57 16.66
N ASP A 131 3.81 -8.78 15.82
CA ASP A 131 4.97 -9.25 15.07
C ASP A 131 5.90 -8.08 14.71
N ALA A 132 6.94 -7.88 15.50
CA ALA A 132 7.91 -6.81 15.32
C ALA A 132 8.72 -6.92 14.00
N THR A 133 8.63 -8.04 13.28
CA THR A 133 9.22 -8.21 11.95
C THR A 133 8.29 -7.77 10.81
N VAL A 134 7.09 -7.30 11.10
CA VAL A 134 6.16 -6.74 10.14
C VAL A 134 6.07 -5.23 10.32
N LEU A 135 6.48 -4.51 9.29
CA LEU A 135 6.34 -3.07 9.18
C LEU A 135 5.04 -2.74 8.43
N TRP A 136 4.38 -1.66 8.82
CA TRP A 136 3.17 -1.23 8.13
C TRP A 136 3.00 0.29 8.07
N ALA A 137 2.21 0.71 7.10
CA ALA A 137 1.68 2.07 6.95
C ALA A 137 0.26 2.00 6.39
N SER A 138 -0.52 3.04 6.62
CA SER A 138 -1.85 3.18 6.01
C SER A 138 -2.01 4.57 5.39
N SER A 139 -2.79 4.64 4.32
CA SER A 139 -3.19 5.87 3.64
C SER A 139 -4.70 5.90 3.49
N ASP A 140 -5.30 7.07 3.65
CA ASP A 140 -6.70 7.31 3.32
C ASP A 140 -6.93 7.44 1.81
N GLY A 141 -8.20 7.48 1.40
CA GLY A 141 -8.59 7.57 0.00
C GLY A 141 -8.03 8.80 -0.71
N ASP A 142 -8.08 9.97 -0.06
CA ASP A 142 -7.59 11.23 -0.62
C ASP A 142 -6.08 11.16 -0.92
N THR A 143 -5.32 10.54 -0.03
CA THR A 143 -3.87 10.32 -0.19
C THR A 143 -3.59 9.40 -1.38
N VAL A 144 -4.34 8.31 -1.51
CA VAL A 144 -4.19 7.36 -2.62
C VAL A 144 -4.60 8.02 -3.94
N GLU A 145 -5.71 8.75 -3.97
CA GLU A 145 -6.16 9.50 -5.15
C GLU A 145 -5.10 10.52 -5.60
N GLY A 146 -4.56 11.30 -4.66
CA GLY A 146 -3.47 12.22 -4.94
C GLY A 146 -2.26 11.56 -5.60
N SER A 147 -1.93 10.35 -5.16
CA SER A 147 -0.86 9.53 -5.72
C SER A 147 -1.16 9.07 -7.14
N ILE A 148 -2.38 8.60 -7.39
CA ILE A 148 -2.86 8.18 -8.72
C ILE A 148 -2.78 9.36 -9.70
N VAL A 149 -3.28 10.53 -9.29
CA VAL A 149 -3.23 11.76 -10.10
C VAL A 149 -1.80 12.20 -10.41
N ALA A 150 -0.90 12.11 -9.41
CA ALA A 150 0.51 12.46 -9.62
C ALA A 150 1.20 11.50 -10.60
N MET A 151 0.93 10.20 -10.51
CA MET A 151 1.48 9.19 -11.42
C MET A 151 0.97 9.38 -12.85
N GLN A 152 -0.31 9.69 -13.03
CA GLN A 152 -0.88 9.99 -14.33
C GLN A 152 -0.25 11.26 -14.92
N SER A 153 -0.11 12.33 -14.11
CA SER A 153 0.51 13.59 -14.54
C SER A 153 1.98 13.42 -14.93
N ALA A 154 2.67 12.47 -14.31
CA ALA A 154 4.04 12.11 -14.66
C ALA A 154 4.15 11.16 -15.87
N GLY A 155 3.02 10.73 -16.45
CA GLY A 155 2.97 9.79 -17.58
C GLY A 155 3.35 8.35 -17.18
N ILE A 156 3.26 8.00 -15.90
CA ILE A 156 3.58 6.68 -15.37
C ILE A 156 2.39 5.72 -15.60
N ILE A 157 1.18 6.20 -15.38
CA ILE A 157 -0.06 5.50 -15.72
C ILE A 157 -0.86 6.32 -16.71
N SER A 158 -1.72 5.67 -17.51
CA SER A 158 -2.49 6.34 -18.57
C SER A 158 -3.81 6.96 -18.08
N GLU A 159 -4.37 6.42 -16.99
CA GLU A 159 -5.68 6.79 -16.46
C GLU A 159 -5.61 7.03 -14.95
N THR A 160 -6.48 7.91 -14.44
CA THR A 160 -6.61 8.19 -12.99
C THR A 160 -7.60 7.24 -12.34
N THR A 161 -7.41 5.93 -12.52
CA THR A 161 -8.28 4.88 -11.98
C THR A 161 -7.52 3.98 -11.02
N VAL A 162 -8.22 3.42 -10.04
CA VAL A 162 -7.66 2.41 -9.13
C VAL A 162 -7.17 1.20 -9.92
N SER A 163 -7.91 0.80 -10.96
CA SER A 163 -7.53 -0.32 -11.82
C SER A 163 -6.19 -0.09 -12.54
N ALA A 164 -5.95 1.10 -13.09
CA ALA A 164 -4.67 1.45 -13.72
C ALA A 164 -3.51 1.49 -12.73
N TYR A 165 -3.78 1.99 -11.52
CA TYR A 165 -2.82 1.99 -10.42
C TYR A 165 -2.43 0.57 -9.99
N VAL A 166 -3.40 -0.31 -9.78
CA VAL A 166 -3.19 -1.71 -9.40
C VAL A 166 -2.43 -2.48 -10.49
N GLU A 167 -2.79 -2.27 -11.75
CA GLU A 167 -2.11 -2.89 -12.89
C GLU A 167 -0.64 -2.44 -12.97
N PHE A 168 -0.38 -1.15 -12.82
CA PHE A 168 0.98 -0.60 -12.79
C PHE A 168 1.82 -1.23 -11.67
N TYR A 169 1.29 -1.31 -10.45
CA TYR A 169 1.97 -1.94 -9.33
C TYR A 169 2.31 -3.40 -9.64
N SER A 170 1.35 -4.17 -10.11
CA SER A 170 1.56 -5.57 -10.48
C SER A 170 2.66 -5.74 -11.53
N GLN A 171 2.63 -4.95 -12.58
CA GLN A 171 3.60 -5.06 -13.69
C GLN A 171 4.99 -4.55 -13.31
N THR A 172 5.07 -3.44 -12.58
CA THR A 172 6.35 -2.75 -12.29
C THR A 172 7.12 -3.38 -11.15
N ILE A 173 6.42 -3.77 -10.07
CA ILE A 173 7.06 -4.37 -8.88
C ILE A 173 7.05 -5.90 -8.91
N GLY A 174 6.44 -6.51 -9.94
CA GLY A 174 6.32 -7.96 -10.07
C GLY A 174 5.36 -8.58 -9.05
N GLY A 175 4.33 -7.82 -8.64
CA GLY A 175 3.32 -8.26 -7.69
C GLY A 175 2.29 -9.19 -8.32
N LYS A 176 1.73 -10.09 -7.51
CA LYS A 176 0.58 -10.94 -7.87
C LYS A 176 -0.68 -10.28 -7.29
N ILE A 177 -1.68 -10.06 -8.13
CA ILE A 177 -3.00 -9.52 -7.72
C ILE A 177 -3.89 -10.69 -7.34
N GLN A 178 -4.60 -10.55 -6.21
CA GLN A 178 -5.65 -11.47 -5.75
C GLN A 178 -6.94 -10.70 -5.54
#